data_6c3c3cc0e49118419d2659f9acf77381
#
_entry.id   6c3c3cc0e49118419d2659f9acf77381
#
_cell.length_a   1.000
_cell.length_b   1.000
_cell.length_c   1.000
_cell.angle_alpha   90.00
_cell.angle_beta   90.00
_cell.angle_gamma   90.00
#
_symmetry.space_group_name_H-M   'P 1'
#
loop_
_entity.id
_entity.type
_entity.pdbx_description
1 polymer ?
#
loop_
_entity_poly.entity_id
_entity_poly.type
_entity_poly.pdbx_seq_one_letter_code
_entity_poly.pdbx_strand_id
1 'polypeptide(L)'
;MRRTANVSKPDSAFRRVMIYDPEDGGGVFLFLFRTLDDSPCEADHWYESVTDAELDAEDEFGIGADDWRTIPDPVPGRPHDLLA
;
A
#
# COMPACT_ATOMS: atom_id res chain seq x y z
N MET A 1 7.99 -8.06 0.23
CA MET A 1 6.81 -8.19 -0.66
C MET A 1 6.06 -6.87 -0.70
N ARG A 2 5.69 -6.43 -1.88
CA ARG A 2 4.87 -5.22 -2.05
C ARG A 2 3.65 -5.53 -2.91
N ARG A 3 2.50 -4.95 -2.52
CA ARG A 3 1.26 -5.00 -3.29
C ARG A 3 0.70 -3.60 -3.41
N THR A 4 0.15 -3.25 -4.56
CA THR A 4 -0.48 -1.96 -4.77
C THR A 4 -1.90 -2.12 -5.29
N ALA A 5 -2.76 -1.14 -5.00
CA ALA A 5 -4.12 -1.10 -5.48
C ALA A 5 -4.57 0.35 -5.67
N ASN A 6 -5.38 0.59 -6.70
CA ASN A 6 -5.96 1.90 -6.93
C ASN A 6 -7.23 2.07 -6.11
N VAL A 7 -7.44 3.26 -5.59
CA VAL A 7 -8.65 3.61 -4.84
C VAL A 7 -9.68 4.15 -5.84
N SER A 8 -10.85 3.50 -5.89
CA SER A 8 -11.92 3.89 -6.81
C SER A 8 -13.03 4.72 -6.16
N LYS A 9 -12.94 4.97 -4.84
CA LYS A 9 -13.92 5.83 -4.15
C LYS A 9 -13.70 7.29 -4.54
N PRO A 10 -14.68 7.95 -5.20
CA PRO A 10 -14.46 9.32 -5.68
C PRO A 10 -14.36 10.36 -4.57
N ASP A 11 -14.88 10.07 -3.38
CA ASP A 11 -14.82 10.97 -2.23
C ASP A 11 -13.55 10.78 -1.37
N SER A 12 -12.72 9.79 -1.69
CA SER A 12 -11.46 9.58 -0.97
C SER A 12 -10.41 10.62 -1.39
N ALA A 13 -9.63 11.08 -0.41
CA ALA A 13 -8.48 11.95 -0.66
C ALA A 13 -7.33 11.20 -1.33
N PHE A 14 -7.33 9.87 -1.24
CA PHE A 14 -6.24 9.03 -1.75
C PHE A 14 -6.66 8.34 -3.04
N ARG A 15 -5.69 8.12 -3.93
CA ARG A 15 -5.91 7.48 -5.24
C ARG A 15 -5.25 6.12 -5.36
N ARG A 16 -4.27 5.83 -4.51
CA ARG A 16 -3.53 4.57 -4.53
C ARG A 16 -3.07 4.22 -3.12
N VAL A 17 -2.98 2.94 -2.83
CA VAL A 17 -2.40 2.43 -1.59
C VAL A 17 -1.38 1.35 -1.92
N MET A 18 -0.43 1.12 -1.01
CA MET A 18 0.58 0.08 -1.15
C MET A 18 0.80 -0.61 0.19
N ILE A 19 0.75 -1.94 0.19
CA ILE A 19 1.18 -2.74 1.34
C ILE A 19 2.66 -3.10 1.12
N TYR A 20 3.48 -2.81 2.12
CA TYR A 20 4.88 -3.24 2.15
C TYR A 20 5.10 -4.16 3.34
N ASP A 21 5.51 -5.40 3.06
CA ASP A 21 5.88 -6.39 4.06
C ASP A 21 7.39 -6.64 3.94
N PRO A 22 8.20 -6.18 4.92
CA PRO A 22 9.64 -6.47 4.93
C PRO A 22 9.96 -7.95 5.14
N GLU A 23 8.97 -8.74 5.58
CA GLU A 23 9.10 -10.19 5.82
C GLU A 23 10.13 -10.51 6.92
N ASP A 24 10.30 -9.59 7.87
CA ASP A 24 11.20 -9.74 9.00
C ASP A 24 10.47 -10.04 10.33
N GLY A 25 9.15 -10.22 10.27
CA GLY A 25 8.33 -10.48 11.45
C GLY A 25 7.95 -9.23 12.24
N GLY A 26 8.35 -8.05 11.80
CA GLY A 26 8.08 -6.77 12.48
C GLY A 26 6.80 -6.07 12.06
N GLY A 27 5.91 -6.76 11.33
CA GLY A 27 4.67 -6.19 10.83
C GLY A 27 4.80 -5.66 9.41
N VAL A 28 3.75 -4.97 8.96
CA VAL A 28 3.66 -4.44 7.59
C VAL A 28 3.22 -2.98 7.63
N PHE A 29 3.47 -2.28 6.52
CA PHE A 29 3.07 -0.89 6.36
C PHE A 29 2.04 -0.76 5.24
N LEU A 30 1.07 0.14 5.44
CA LEU A 30 0.15 0.59 4.40
C LEU A 30 0.50 2.03 4.07
N PHE A 31 1.02 2.26 2.86
CA PHE A 31 1.33 3.60 2.37
C PHE A 31 0.15 4.16 1.60
N LEU A 32 -0.16 5.44 1.83
CA LEU A 32 -1.29 6.13 1.21
C LEU A 32 -0.78 7.22 0.27
N PHE A 33 -1.27 7.23 -0.97
CA PHE A 33 -0.82 8.15 -2.02
C PHE A 33 -1.99 8.97 -2.55
N ARG A 34 -1.79 10.28 -2.68
CA ARG A 34 -2.82 11.18 -3.23
C ARG A 34 -2.93 11.12 -4.74
N THR A 35 -1.90 10.63 -5.42
CA THR A 35 -1.85 10.57 -6.88
C THR A 35 -1.55 9.15 -7.34
N LEU A 36 -1.73 8.93 -8.66
CA LEU A 36 -1.30 7.68 -9.30
C LEU A 36 0.15 7.75 -9.78
N ASP A 37 0.78 8.90 -9.69
CA ASP A 37 2.18 9.08 -10.08
C ASP A 37 3.11 8.37 -9.10
N ASP A 38 4.31 8.04 -9.56
CA ASP A 38 5.35 7.46 -8.70
C ASP A 38 5.96 8.57 -7.85
N SER A 39 5.39 8.76 -6.67
CA SER A 39 5.76 9.81 -5.74
C SER A 39 5.82 9.26 -4.32
N PRO A 40 6.51 9.95 -3.39
CA PRO A 40 6.50 9.54 -1.98
C PRO A 40 5.09 9.50 -1.41
N CYS A 41 4.87 8.60 -0.44
CA CYS A 41 3.58 8.50 0.22
C CYS A 41 3.27 9.75 1.05
N GLU A 42 1.97 10.06 1.17
CA GLU A 42 1.49 11.15 2.01
C GLU A 42 1.40 10.73 3.48
N ALA A 43 1.06 9.45 3.71
CA ALA A 43 0.86 8.92 5.05
C ALA A 43 1.16 7.42 5.04
N ASP A 44 1.41 6.90 6.23
CA ASP A 44 1.61 5.46 6.42
C ASP A 44 0.96 5.00 7.72
N HIS A 45 0.56 3.73 7.73
CA HIS A 45 0.02 3.06 8.90
C HIS A 45 0.72 1.72 9.06
N TRP A 46 0.92 1.30 10.31
CA TRP A 46 1.51 0.01 10.62
C TRP A 46 0.43 -0.99 11.02
N TYR A 47 0.59 -2.25 10.60
CA TYR A 47 -0.28 -3.37 10.95
C TYR A 47 0.55 -4.58 11.33
N GLU A 48 -0.03 -5.46 12.14
CA GLU A 48 0.66 -6.69 12.55
C GLU A 48 0.83 -7.68 11.40
N SER A 49 -0.09 -7.66 10.42
CA SER A 49 -0.08 -8.62 9.32
C SER A 49 -0.63 -8.01 8.04
N VAL A 50 -0.31 -8.65 6.91
CA VAL A 50 -0.88 -8.30 5.60
C VAL A 50 -2.41 -8.40 5.63
N THR A 51 -2.95 -9.43 6.28
CA THR A 51 -4.41 -9.60 6.39
C THR A 51 -5.06 -8.41 7.08
N ASP A 52 -4.49 -7.93 8.17
CA ASP A 52 -5.02 -6.77 8.89
C ASP A 52 -4.99 -5.51 8.03
N ALA A 53 -3.89 -5.30 7.29
CA ALA A 53 -3.78 -4.17 6.38
C ALA A 53 -4.80 -4.23 5.24
N GLU A 54 -5.01 -5.43 4.68
CA GLU A 54 -6.00 -5.63 3.61
C GLU A 54 -7.43 -5.40 4.10
N LEU A 55 -7.77 -5.85 5.30
CA LEU A 55 -9.10 -5.64 5.90
C LEU A 55 -9.38 -4.16 6.12
N ASP A 56 -8.41 -3.41 6.62
CA ASP A 56 -8.56 -1.99 6.83
C ASP A 56 -8.68 -1.23 5.50
N ALA A 57 -7.90 -1.64 4.50
CA ALA A 57 -7.99 -1.06 3.16
C ALA A 57 -9.34 -1.33 2.50
N GLU A 58 -9.93 -2.50 2.72
CA GLU A 58 -11.28 -2.79 2.26
C GLU A 58 -12.30 -1.87 2.92
N ASP A 59 -12.21 -1.72 4.24
CA ASP A 59 -13.14 -0.91 5.02
C ASP A 59 -13.05 0.57 4.67
N GLU A 60 -11.83 1.12 4.61
CA GLU A 60 -11.65 2.56 4.38
C GLU A 60 -11.68 2.97 2.91
N PHE A 61 -11.18 2.14 2.02
CA PHE A 61 -10.96 2.51 0.61
C PHE A 61 -11.76 1.66 -0.37
N GLY A 62 -12.49 0.66 0.11
CA GLY A 62 -13.28 -0.21 -0.75
C GLY A 62 -12.46 -1.15 -1.62
N ILE A 63 -11.22 -1.44 -1.24
CA ILE A 63 -10.32 -2.30 -2.02
C ILE A 63 -10.64 -3.76 -1.73
N GLY A 64 -11.08 -4.49 -2.76
CA GLY A 64 -11.36 -5.91 -2.64
C GLY A 64 -10.11 -6.77 -2.81
N ALA A 65 -10.24 -8.06 -2.48
CA ALA A 65 -9.12 -8.99 -2.54
C ALA A 65 -8.49 -9.09 -3.93
N ASP A 66 -9.28 -8.91 -4.99
CA ASP A 66 -8.82 -9.03 -6.37
C ASP A 66 -8.22 -7.74 -6.93
N ASP A 67 -8.27 -6.65 -6.16
CA ASP A 67 -7.77 -5.35 -6.62
C ASP A 67 -6.27 -5.19 -6.41
N TRP A 68 -5.67 -6.04 -5.59
CA TRP A 68 -4.25 -5.96 -5.27
C TRP A 68 -3.39 -6.55 -6.39
N ARG A 69 -2.30 -5.87 -6.70
CA ARG A 69 -1.28 -6.35 -7.64
C ARG A 69 0.05 -6.43 -6.93
N THR A 70 0.70 -7.59 -7.00
CA THR A 70 2.05 -7.75 -6.47
C THR A 70 3.03 -7.02 -7.40
N ILE A 71 3.93 -6.25 -6.82
CA ILE A 71 4.99 -5.55 -7.55
C ILE A 71 6.33 -5.96 -6.97
N PRO A 72 7.44 -5.77 -7.73
CA PRO A 72 8.77 -6.12 -7.23
C PRO A 72 9.14 -5.35 -5.97
N ASP A 73 9.95 -5.96 -5.11
CA ASP A 73 10.54 -5.26 -3.99
C ASP A 73 11.50 -4.17 -4.51
N PRO A 74 11.70 -3.08 -3.74
CA PRO A 74 12.62 -2.05 -4.16
C PRO A 74 14.04 -2.58 -4.21
N VAL A 75 14.84 -2.08 -5.16
CA VAL A 75 16.27 -2.38 -5.16
C VAL A 75 16.91 -1.80 -3.90
N PRO A 76 18.00 -2.42 -3.38
CA PRO A 76 18.67 -1.91 -2.19
C PRO A 76 19.02 -0.42 -2.31
N GLY A 77 18.73 0.34 -1.25
CA GLY A 77 19.01 1.78 -1.20
C GLY A 77 17.90 2.66 -1.75
N ARG A 78 16.83 2.08 -2.33
CA ARG A 78 15.67 2.85 -2.80
C ARG A 78 14.59 2.93 -1.73
N PRO A 79 13.82 4.02 -1.67
CA PRO A 79 12.66 4.12 -0.78
C PRO A 79 11.63 3.02 -1.06
N HIS A 80 11.03 2.50 -0.01
CA HIS A 80 10.07 1.40 -0.13
C HIS A 80 8.73 1.82 -0.71
N ASP A 81 8.38 3.10 -0.62
CA ASP A 81 7.11 3.64 -1.10
C ASP A 81 7.17 4.08 -2.57
N LEU A 82 8.33 4.05 -3.21
CA LEU A 82 8.46 4.38 -4.62
C LEU A 82 8.42 3.13 -5.49
N LEU A 83 7.82 3.26 -6.68
CA LEU A 83 7.69 2.14 -7.63
C LEU A 83 9.00 1.86 -8.38
N ALA A 84 9.76 2.89 -8.68
CA ALA A 84 10.99 2.78 -9.44
C ALA A 84 12.24 2.96 -8.61
#